data_f5a763ecde6784c3d8181665f0a7e6b2
#
_entry.id   f5a763ecde6784c3d8181665f0a7e6b2
#
_cell.length_a   1.000
_cell.length_b   1.000
_cell.length_c   1.000
_cell.angle_alpha   90.00
_cell.angle_beta   90.00
_cell.angle_gamma   90.00
#
_symmetry.space_group_name_H-M   'P 1'
#
loop_
_entity.id
_entity.type
_entity.pdbx_description
1 polymer ?
#
loop_
_entity_poly.entity_id
_entity_poly.type
_entity_poly.pdbx_seq_one_letter_code
_entity_poly.pdbx_strand_id
1 'polypeptide(L)'
;MTAARGPAEANGPAEANGPAETYGLVQARGLVRSFGQTPALRGASVSVAAGEILAIMGPSGSGKSTLLHCLAGILTPDEGEVWFAGRRVDTMGEAERSALRRERFGFVFQFGQLVPELTAEENVALPLLLDGMRRAAALTEARAWFGRLGLDGRERHRSGELSGGEAQRVALARGLVAHPEVLFADEPTGSLDSMTGEHVMNLLTAAARDHGTTVILVTHEPRVAAYADREVVVRDGKVGSLAPDPLVTSPGLGS
;
A
#
# COMPACT_ATOMS: atom_id res chain seq x y z
N MET A 1 -54.62 -19.88 39.36
CA MET A 1 -54.45 -18.56 38.73
C MET A 1 -52.97 -18.42 38.32
N THR A 2 -52.72 -18.73 37.08
CA THR A 2 -51.38 -18.80 36.50
C THR A 2 -51.23 -17.62 35.56
N ALA A 3 -50.35 -16.66 35.88
CA ALA A 3 -50.07 -15.52 35.04
C ALA A 3 -49.00 -15.90 34.00
N ALA A 4 -49.34 -15.85 32.73
CA ALA A 4 -48.43 -16.00 31.59
C ALA A 4 -47.56 -14.74 31.44
N ARG A 5 -46.23 -14.95 31.37
CA ARG A 5 -45.28 -13.93 30.93
C ARG A 5 -45.20 -13.93 29.41
N GLY A 6 -45.46 -12.81 28.79
CA GLY A 6 -45.26 -12.56 27.35
C GLY A 6 -43.77 -12.54 26.96
N PRO A 7 -43.45 -12.78 25.67
CA PRO A 7 -42.08 -12.81 25.19
C PRO A 7 -41.49 -11.39 25.08
N ALA A 8 -40.21 -11.25 25.47
CA ALA A 8 -39.42 -10.05 25.33
C ALA A 8 -39.12 -9.78 23.83
N GLU A 9 -39.42 -8.59 23.37
CA GLU A 9 -39.04 -8.07 22.05
C GLU A 9 -37.51 -7.99 21.97
N ALA A 10 -36.93 -8.73 21.02
CA ALA A 10 -35.54 -8.63 20.65
C ALA A 10 -35.36 -7.37 19.78
N ASN A 11 -34.70 -6.35 20.31
CA ASN A 11 -34.18 -5.24 19.50
C ASN A 11 -33.11 -5.77 18.55
N GLY A 12 -33.47 -5.91 17.27
CA GLY A 12 -32.55 -6.13 16.18
C GLY A 12 -31.64 -4.90 15.96
N PRO A 13 -30.42 -5.08 15.44
CA PRO A 13 -29.53 -3.98 15.14
C PRO A 13 -30.17 -3.06 14.09
N ALA A 14 -30.12 -1.76 14.34
CA ALA A 14 -30.60 -0.71 13.43
C ALA A 14 -29.92 -0.86 12.07
N GLU A 15 -30.71 -1.10 11.04
CA GLU A 15 -30.29 -1.04 9.63
C GLU A 15 -29.90 0.41 9.30
N ALA A 16 -28.60 0.64 9.11
CA ALA A 16 -28.08 1.86 8.54
C ALA A 16 -28.31 1.83 7.02
N ASN A 17 -29.54 2.13 6.56
CA ASN A 17 -29.86 2.35 5.15
C ASN A 17 -29.50 3.79 4.77
N GLY A 18 -28.18 4.03 4.51
CA GLY A 18 -27.72 5.11 3.64
C GLY A 18 -27.38 4.53 2.26
N PRO A 19 -27.38 5.34 1.17
CA PRO A 19 -26.94 4.86 -0.13
C PRO A 19 -25.55 4.26 0.04
N ALA A 20 -25.33 3.07 -0.53
CA ALA A 20 -24.04 2.39 -0.52
C ALA A 20 -23.01 3.30 -1.22
N GLU A 21 -22.35 4.17 -0.46
CA GLU A 21 -21.15 4.82 -0.93
C GLU A 21 -20.18 3.69 -1.28
N THR A 22 -19.77 3.62 -2.52
CA THR A 22 -18.77 2.66 -3.01
C THR A 22 -17.45 3.05 -2.35
N TYR A 23 -17.23 2.58 -1.13
CA TYR A 23 -16.00 2.86 -0.38
C TYR A 23 -14.85 2.17 -1.11
N GLY A 24 -13.81 2.95 -1.49
CA GLY A 24 -12.55 2.37 -1.94
C GLY A 24 -11.94 1.48 -0.85
N LEU A 25 -11.08 0.54 -1.23
CA LEU A 25 -10.34 -0.29 -0.27
C LEU A 25 -9.46 0.56 0.65
N VAL A 26 -8.77 1.57 0.08
CA VAL A 26 -7.97 2.55 0.81
C VAL A 26 -8.50 3.94 0.52
N GLN A 27 -8.70 4.76 1.55
CA GLN A 27 -9.17 6.14 1.39
C GLN A 27 -8.40 7.10 2.29
N ALA A 28 -8.16 8.29 1.78
CA ALA A 28 -7.74 9.46 2.53
C ALA A 28 -8.76 10.58 2.32
N ARG A 29 -9.12 11.29 3.39
CA ARG A 29 -10.04 12.43 3.36
C ARG A 29 -9.42 13.61 4.09
N GLY A 30 -9.12 14.69 3.37
CA GLY A 30 -8.69 15.96 3.94
C GLY A 30 -7.38 15.89 4.73
N LEU A 31 -6.41 15.06 4.35
CA LEU A 31 -5.18 14.86 5.11
C LEU A 31 -4.34 16.13 5.17
N VAL A 32 -4.02 16.55 6.39
CA VAL A 32 -3.03 17.59 6.69
C VAL A 32 -1.86 16.94 7.42
N ARG A 33 -0.64 17.27 7.01
CA ARG A 33 0.57 16.84 7.70
C ARG A 33 1.69 17.86 7.54
N SER A 34 2.32 18.21 8.66
CA SER A 34 3.46 19.14 8.69
C SER A 34 4.66 18.51 9.38
N PHE A 35 5.86 18.87 8.95
CA PHE A 35 7.13 18.57 9.60
C PHE A 35 7.74 19.87 10.12
N GLY A 36 7.55 20.13 11.41
CA GLY A 36 7.83 21.44 12.00
C GLY A 36 6.97 22.52 11.35
N GLN A 37 7.59 23.52 10.71
CA GLN A 37 6.87 24.60 10.01
C GLN A 37 6.61 24.31 8.52
N THR A 38 7.08 23.17 8.00
CA THR A 38 6.95 22.84 6.59
C THR A 38 5.72 21.93 6.38
N PRO A 39 4.64 22.44 5.78
CA PRO A 39 3.46 21.63 5.47
C PRO A 39 3.77 20.71 4.27
N ALA A 40 3.58 19.40 4.46
CA ALA A 40 3.76 18.39 3.43
C ALA A 40 2.43 17.98 2.78
N LEU A 41 1.33 17.95 3.55
CA LEU A 41 -0.04 17.73 3.03
C LEU A 41 -0.95 18.87 3.50
N ARG A 42 -1.86 19.29 2.61
CA ARG A 42 -2.74 20.47 2.82
C ARG A 42 -4.20 20.14 2.41
N GLY A 43 -4.78 19.12 3.03
CA GLY A 43 -6.14 18.68 2.72
C GLY A 43 -6.18 17.65 1.58
N ALA A 44 -5.18 16.76 1.49
CA ALA A 44 -5.10 15.74 0.45
C ALA A 44 -6.19 14.69 0.62
N SER A 45 -6.91 14.38 -0.47
CA SER A 45 -7.94 13.33 -0.49
C SER A 45 -7.73 12.43 -1.71
N VAL A 46 -7.85 11.12 -1.50
CA VAL A 46 -7.75 10.11 -2.56
C VAL A 46 -8.48 8.84 -2.13
N SER A 47 -9.08 8.14 -3.09
CA SER A 47 -9.70 6.83 -2.89
C SER A 47 -9.10 5.84 -3.88
N VAL A 48 -8.91 4.59 -3.45
CA VAL A 48 -8.32 3.51 -4.25
C VAL A 48 -9.23 2.29 -4.17
N ALA A 49 -9.68 1.78 -5.30
CA ALA A 49 -10.52 0.58 -5.35
C ALA A 49 -9.71 -0.70 -5.10
N ALA A 50 -10.39 -1.78 -4.70
CA ALA A 50 -9.73 -3.09 -4.57
C ALA A 50 -9.24 -3.58 -5.94
N GLY A 51 -7.99 -4.05 -6.00
CA GLY A 51 -7.34 -4.53 -7.22
C GLY A 51 -6.91 -3.43 -8.19
N GLU A 52 -7.12 -2.14 -7.86
CA GLU A 52 -6.66 -1.00 -8.65
C GLU A 52 -5.14 -0.80 -8.51
N ILE A 53 -4.49 -0.44 -9.59
CA ILE A 53 -3.12 0.09 -9.58
C ILE A 53 -3.22 1.61 -9.74
N LEU A 54 -2.96 2.35 -8.65
CA LEU A 54 -2.98 3.81 -8.64
C LEU A 54 -1.56 4.37 -8.67
N ALA A 55 -1.27 5.29 -9.59
CA ALA A 55 -0.05 6.08 -9.59
C ALA A 55 -0.26 7.45 -8.94
N ILE A 56 0.58 7.78 -7.97
CA ILE A 56 0.66 9.11 -7.34
C ILE A 56 1.86 9.82 -7.93
N MET A 57 1.60 10.82 -8.77
CA MET A 57 2.60 11.60 -9.47
C MET A 57 2.81 12.99 -8.85
N GLY A 58 3.88 13.66 -9.26
CA GLY A 58 4.15 15.05 -8.90
C GLY A 58 5.65 15.33 -8.73
N PRO A 59 6.03 16.62 -8.63
CA PRO A 59 7.44 17.01 -8.48
C PRO A 59 8.03 16.53 -7.15
N SER A 60 9.36 16.52 -7.06
CA SER A 60 10.06 16.24 -5.79
C SER A 60 9.61 17.22 -4.70
N GLY A 61 9.43 16.74 -3.48
CA GLY A 61 8.97 17.55 -2.34
C GLY A 61 7.48 17.92 -2.33
N SER A 62 6.66 17.46 -3.30
CA SER A 62 5.23 17.80 -3.35
C SER A 62 4.34 17.13 -2.30
N GLY A 63 4.87 16.15 -1.54
CA GLY A 63 4.13 15.42 -0.51
C GLY A 63 3.73 13.98 -0.86
N LYS A 64 4.16 13.43 -2.02
CA LYS A 64 3.80 12.08 -2.48
C LYS A 64 4.13 10.97 -1.49
N SER A 65 5.39 10.87 -1.05
CA SER A 65 5.82 9.86 -0.07
C SER A 65 5.15 10.06 1.28
N THR A 66 4.88 11.33 1.67
CA THR A 66 4.11 11.62 2.89
C THR A 66 2.68 11.10 2.79
N LEU A 67 2.02 11.30 1.63
CA LEU A 67 0.68 10.76 1.38
C LEU A 67 0.71 9.22 1.42
N LEU A 68 1.66 8.58 0.71
CA LEU A 68 1.83 7.13 0.73
C LEU A 68 2.01 6.60 2.16
N HIS A 69 2.86 7.24 2.97
CA HIS A 69 3.12 6.82 4.35
C HIS A 69 1.91 7.03 5.27
N CYS A 70 1.09 8.05 5.04
CA CYS A 70 -0.17 8.22 5.77
C CYS A 70 -1.17 7.12 5.39
N LEU A 71 -1.35 6.82 4.09
CA LEU A 71 -2.23 5.74 3.62
C LEU A 71 -1.81 4.38 4.17
N ALA A 72 -0.49 4.13 4.28
CA ALA A 72 0.09 2.90 4.83
C ALA A 72 0.06 2.84 6.37
N GLY A 73 -0.45 3.86 7.06
CA GLY A 73 -0.45 3.94 8.53
C GLY A 73 0.94 3.98 9.15
N ILE A 74 1.99 4.35 8.38
CA ILE A 74 3.34 4.61 8.88
C ILE A 74 3.39 5.96 9.58
N LEU A 75 2.77 6.97 8.95
CA LEU A 75 2.61 8.31 9.52
C LEU A 75 1.15 8.55 9.90
N THR A 76 0.93 9.12 11.07
CA THR A 76 -0.40 9.63 11.46
C THR A 76 -0.53 11.06 10.93
N PRO A 77 -1.59 11.41 10.19
CA PRO A 77 -1.83 12.79 9.79
C PRO A 77 -2.12 13.67 11.01
N ASP A 78 -1.90 14.99 10.87
CA ASP A 78 -2.25 15.95 11.91
C ASP A 78 -3.75 16.22 11.91
N GLU A 79 -4.38 16.18 10.70
CA GLU A 79 -5.83 16.31 10.50
C GLU A 79 -6.27 15.40 9.33
N GLY A 80 -7.57 15.12 9.27
CA GLY A 80 -8.17 14.27 8.25
C GLY A 80 -8.29 12.82 8.67
N GLU A 81 -8.62 11.97 7.71
CA GLU A 81 -8.98 10.58 7.99
C GLU A 81 -8.33 9.62 6.99
N VAL A 82 -7.84 8.49 7.48
CA VAL A 82 -7.36 7.36 6.67
C VAL A 82 -8.21 6.13 6.96
N TRP A 83 -8.72 5.51 5.90
CA TRP A 83 -9.55 4.32 5.97
C TRP A 83 -8.94 3.17 5.18
N PHE A 84 -9.04 1.97 5.72
CA PHE A 84 -8.74 0.72 5.04
C PHE A 84 -9.86 -0.29 5.30
N ALA A 85 -10.44 -0.82 4.24
CA ALA A 85 -11.54 -1.80 4.30
C ALA A 85 -12.67 -1.37 5.28
N GLY A 86 -13.07 -0.09 5.25
CA GLY A 86 -14.10 0.48 6.11
C GLY A 86 -13.70 0.76 7.57
N ARG A 87 -12.42 0.56 7.94
CA ARG A 87 -11.89 0.83 9.29
C ARG A 87 -10.98 2.06 9.30
N ARG A 88 -11.10 2.90 10.32
CA ARG A 88 -10.23 4.06 10.53
C ARG A 88 -8.82 3.61 10.95
N VAL A 89 -7.80 3.98 10.17
CA VAL A 89 -6.39 3.65 10.42
C VAL A 89 -5.70 4.72 11.25
N ASP A 90 -6.02 5.99 11.01
CA ASP A 90 -5.42 7.15 11.70
C ASP A 90 -5.71 7.17 13.21
N THR A 91 -6.80 6.54 13.65
CA THR A 91 -7.18 6.46 15.08
C THR A 91 -6.65 5.21 15.79
N MET A 92 -6.05 4.25 15.06
CA MET A 92 -5.47 3.05 15.63
C MET A 92 -4.21 3.35 16.45
N GLY A 93 -4.00 2.61 17.53
CA GLY A 93 -2.73 2.60 18.26
C GLY A 93 -1.58 2.01 17.41
N GLU A 94 -0.31 2.31 17.79
CA GLU A 94 0.84 1.84 16.99
C GLU A 94 0.91 0.31 16.87
N ALA A 95 0.59 -0.43 17.95
CA ALA A 95 0.57 -1.89 17.90
C ALA A 95 -0.45 -2.43 16.88
N GLU A 96 -1.62 -1.81 16.79
CA GLU A 96 -2.68 -2.18 15.86
C GLU A 96 -2.30 -1.84 14.41
N ARG A 97 -1.74 -0.64 14.16
CA ARG A 97 -1.19 -0.27 12.86
C ARG A 97 -0.06 -1.20 12.41
N SER A 98 0.85 -1.57 13.34
CA SER A 98 1.93 -2.52 13.04
C SER A 98 1.41 -3.90 12.67
N ALA A 99 0.37 -4.40 13.35
CA ALA A 99 -0.29 -5.65 13.00
C ALA A 99 -0.94 -5.55 11.60
N LEU A 100 -1.67 -4.46 11.32
CA LEU A 100 -2.28 -4.21 10.02
C LEU A 100 -1.23 -4.21 8.89
N ARG A 101 -0.10 -3.49 9.07
CA ARG A 101 0.98 -3.46 8.09
C ARG A 101 1.57 -4.85 7.83
N ARG A 102 1.79 -5.63 8.88
CA ARG A 102 2.35 -6.98 8.77
C ARG A 102 1.41 -7.95 8.05
N GLU A 103 0.11 -7.88 8.34
CA GLU A 103 -0.88 -8.86 7.89
C GLU A 103 -1.47 -8.55 6.52
N ARG A 104 -1.58 -7.25 6.16
CA ARG A 104 -2.36 -6.80 5.00
C ARG A 104 -1.57 -6.00 3.98
N PHE A 105 -0.40 -5.45 4.35
CA PHE A 105 0.33 -4.52 3.52
C PHE A 105 1.71 -5.07 3.11
N GLY A 106 2.06 -4.84 1.85
CA GLY A 106 3.41 -5.03 1.34
C GLY A 106 4.08 -3.70 1.06
N PHE A 107 5.42 -3.69 1.06
CA PHE A 107 6.20 -2.47 0.82
C PHE A 107 7.34 -2.72 -0.14
N VAL A 108 7.49 -1.82 -1.11
CA VAL A 108 8.64 -1.72 -2.01
C VAL A 108 9.14 -0.28 -1.97
N PHE A 109 10.38 -0.09 -1.55
CA PHE A 109 11.00 1.22 -1.45
C PHE A 109 12.04 1.43 -2.54
N GLN A 110 12.36 2.68 -2.83
CA GLN A 110 13.52 3.05 -3.63
C GLN A 110 14.78 2.41 -3.03
N PHE A 111 15.71 1.92 -3.85
CA PHE A 111 16.91 1.19 -3.44
C PHE A 111 16.69 -0.17 -2.75
N GLY A 112 15.50 -0.76 -2.84
CA GLY A 112 15.18 -2.08 -2.26
C GLY A 112 15.17 -2.13 -0.74
N GLN A 113 16.01 -1.39 -0.05
CA GLN A 113 16.14 -1.35 1.41
C GLN A 113 16.15 -2.77 2.04
N LEU A 114 16.97 -3.65 1.50
CA LEU A 114 17.18 -4.99 2.05
C LEU A 114 17.94 -4.90 3.37
N VAL A 115 17.67 -5.84 4.27
CA VAL A 115 18.43 -5.99 5.50
C VAL A 115 19.81 -6.56 5.14
N PRO A 116 20.92 -5.82 5.36
CA PRO A 116 22.24 -6.20 4.84
C PRO A 116 22.78 -7.51 5.41
N GLU A 117 22.42 -7.84 6.64
CA GLU A 117 22.86 -9.03 7.38
C GLU A 117 22.20 -10.31 6.88
N LEU A 118 21.03 -10.18 6.21
CA LEU A 118 20.26 -11.30 5.71
C LEU A 118 20.62 -11.64 4.26
N THR A 119 20.49 -12.91 3.91
CA THR A 119 20.54 -13.36 2.52
C THR A 119 19.29 -12.88 1.76
N ALA A 120 19.30 -13.00 0.43
CA ALA A 120 18.16 -12.63 -0.41
C ALA A 120 16.91 -13.45 -0.04
N GLU A 121 17.03 -14.77 0.13
CA GLU A 121 15.90 -15.61 0.55
C GLU A 121 15.39 -15.26 1.95
N GLU A 122 16.27 -14.89 2.87
CA GLU A 122 15.88 -14.44 4.21
C GLU A 122 15.20 -13.08 4.20
N ASN A 123 15.65 -12.16 3.34
CA ASN A 123 14.95 -10.88 3.11
C ASN A 123 13.53 -11.11 2.59
N VAL A 124 13.35 -12.00 1.61
CA VAL A 124 12.03 -12.35 1.08
C VAL A 124 11.17 -13.03 2.15
N ALA A 125 11.73 -13.95 2.94
CA ALA A 125 11.01 -14.68 3.98
C ALA A 125 10.62 -13.81 5.18
N LEU A 126 11.24 -12.64 5.36
CA LEU A 126 11.10 -11.81 6.56
C LEU A 126 9.65 -11.50 6.94
N PRO A 127 8.74 -11.07 6.04
CA PRO A 127 7.35 -10.83 6.40
C PRO A 127 6.65 -12.05 6.96
N LEU A 128 6.86 -13.22 6.37
CA LEU A 128 6.29 -14.49 6.81
C LEU A 128 6.79 -14.90 8.20
N LEU A 129 8.08 -14.66 8.47
CA LEU A 129 8.69 -14.92 9.78
C LEU A 129 8.11 -13.99 10.86
N LEU A 130 7.92 -12.71 10.54
CA LEU A 130 7.31 -11.73 11.45
C LEU A 130 5.84 -12.04 11.73
N ASP A 131 5.16 -12.71 10.80
CA ASP A 131 3.79 -13.22 10.97
C ASP A 131 3.72 -14.57 11.69
N GLY A 132 4.85 -15.10 12.15
CA GLY A 132 4.94 -16.32 12.97
C GLY A 132 5.08 -17.62 12.19
N MET A 133 5.28 -17.58 10.86
CA MET A 133 5.52 -18.79 10.06
C MET A 133 6.85 -19.44 10.48
N ARG A 134 6.87 -20.78 10.51
CA ARG A 134 8.10 -21.53 10.79
C ARG A 134 9.16 -21.26 9.73
N ARG A 135 10.42 -21.02 10.14
CA ARG A 135 11.53 -20.64 9.25
C ARG A 135 11.66 -21.54 7.99
N ALA A 136 11.56 -22.86 8.15
CA ALA A 136 11.69 -23.77 7.02
C ALA A 136 10.59 -23.56 5.97
N ALA A 137 9.33 -23.36 6.41
CA ALA A 137 8.20 -23.06 5.54
C ALA A 137 8.37 -21.67 4.87
N ALA A 138 8.71 -20.64 5.64
CA ALA A 138 8.91 -19.29 5.12
C ALA A 138 10.01 -19.24 4.04
N LEU A 139 11.13 -19.96 4.22
CA LEU A 139 12.18 -20.04 3.21
C LEU A 139 11.73 -20.84 1.97
N THR A 140 10.87 -21.84 2.11
CA THR A 140 10.31 -22.56 0.96
C THR A 140 9.43 -21.65 0.12
N GLU A 141 8.52 -20.88 0.76
CA GLU A 141 7.69 -19.87 0.09
C GLU A 141 8.55 -18.79 -0.57
N ALA A 142 9.54 -18.27 0.16
CA ALA A 142 10.46 -17.26 -0.37
C ALA A 142 11.17 -17.74 -1.65
N ARG A 143 11.70 -18.97 -1.67
CA ARG A 143 12.41 -19.53 -2.83
C ARG A 143 11.53 -19.68 -4.06
N ALA A 144 10.23 -19.92 -3.90
CA ALA A 144 9.30 -20.00 -5.02
C ALA A 144 9.20 -18.69 -5.84
N TRP A 145 9.60 -17.56 -5.26
CA TRP A 145 9.62 -16.26 -5.93
C TRP A 145 10.87 -16.06 -6.81
N PHE A 146 11.99 -16.76 -6.52
CA PHE A 146 13.25 -16.52 -7.23
C PHE A 146 13.16 -16.85 -8.71
N GLY A 147 12.60 -18.00 -9.05
CA GLY A 147 12.38 -18.38 -10.45
C GLY A 147 11.44 -17.42 -11.19
N ARG A 148 10.35 -16.96 -10.52
CA ARG A 148 9.40 -15.99 -11.11
C ARG A 148 10.04 -14.64 -11.43
N LEU A 149 11.06 -14.24 -10.66
CA LEU A 149 11.72 -12.95 -10.76
C LEU A 149 13.06 -13.00 -11.49
N GLY A 150 13.45 -14.16 -12.07
CA GLY A 150 14.72 -14.34 -12.73
C GLY A 150 15.92 -14.15 -11.79
N LEU A 151 15.80 -14.67 -10.57
CA LEU A 151 16.80 -14.58 -9.50
C LEU A 151 17.38 -15.96 -9.12
N ASP A 152 17.20 -16.98 -9.97
CA ASP A 152 17.71 -18.32 -9.73
C ASP A 152 19.20 -18.32 -9.42
N GLY A 153 19.59 -18.99 -8.34
CA GLY A 153 20.97 -19.05 -7.87
C GLY A 153 21.41 -17.83 -7.05
N ARG A 154 20.52 -16.86 -6.79
CA ARG A 154 20.80 -15.67 -5.95
C ARG A 154 20.30 -15.79 -4.52
N GLU A 155 19.66 -16.89 -4.15
CA GLU A 155 18.95 -17.08 -2.87
C GLU A 155 19.86 -16.79 -1.66
N ARG A 156 21.13 -17.22 -1.73
CA ARG A 156 22.10 -17.10 -0.64
C ARG A 156 22.97 -15.86 -0.68
N HIS A 157 22.83 -15.01 -1.72
CA HIS A 157 23.59 -13.76 -1.82
C HIS A 157 23.07 -12.74 -0.79
N ARG A 158 23.97 -11.93 -0.25
CA ARG A 158 23.62 -10.76 0.56
C ARG A 158 23.39 -9.55 -0.31
N SER A 159 22.74 -8.51 0.22
CA SER A 159 22.37 -7.31 -0.55
C SER A 159 23.57 -6.65 -1.25
N GLY A 160 24.76 -6.65 -0.63
CA GLY A 160 25.98 -6.10 -1.22
C GLY A 160 26.58 -6.93 -2.38
N GLU A 161 26.09 -8.14 -2.60
CA GLU A 161 26.52 -9.05 -3.68
C GLU A 161 25.55 -9.06 -4.86
N LEU A 162 24.43 -8.34 -4.73
CA LEU A 162 23.38 -8.21 -5.74
C LEU A 162 23.58 -6.91 -6.54
N SER A 163 23.30 -6.95 -7.84
CA SER A 163 23.12 -5.73 -8.62
C SER A 163 21.89 -4.93 -8.12
N GLY A 164 21.81 -3.63 -8.43
CA GLY A 164 20.67 -2.82 -8.05
C GLY A 164 19.33 -3.39 -8.51
N GLY A 165 19.26 -3.91 -9.75
CA GLY A 165 18.06 -4.55 -10.29
C GLY A 165 17.74 -5.89 -9.61
N GLU A 166 18.74 -6.71 -9.24
CA GLU A 166 18.53 -7.93 -8.45
C GLU A 166 18.00 -7.59 -7.06
N ALA A 167 18.62 -6.63 -6.37
CA ALA A 167 18.18 -6.17 -5.05
C ALA A 167 16.74 -5.64 -5.08
N GLN A 168 16.36 -4.90 -6.13
CA GLN A 168 14.99 -4.40 -6.30
C GLN A 168 13.98 -5.52 -6.55
N ARG A 169 14.33 -6.55 -7.33
CA ARG A 169 13.49 -7.74 -7.52
C ARG A 169 13.33 -8.54 -6.22
N VAL A 170 14.38 -8.66 -5.41
CA VAL A 170 14.30 -9.26 -4.06
C VAL A 170 13.36 -8.44 -3.17
N ALA A 171 13.44 -7.10 -3.20
CA ALA A 171 12.53 -6.23 -2.45
C ALA A 171 11.07 -6.37 -2.92
N LEU A 172 10.85 -6.54 -4.23
CA LEU A 172 9.53 -6.82 -4.79
C LEU A 172 8.99 -8.16 -4.28
N ALA A 173 9.80 -9.24 -4.33
CA ALA A 173 9.42 -10.53 -3.76
C ALA A 173 9.06 -10.41 -2.28
N ARG A 174 9.86 -9.68 -1.49
CA ARG A 174 9.59 -9.42 -0.07
C ARG A 174 8.25 -8.73 0.14
N GLY A 175 7.94 -7.74 -0.70
CA GLY A 175 6.67 -7.00 -0.61
C GLY A 175 5.45 -7.85 -0.95
N LEU A 176 5.60 -8.90 -1.77
CA LEU A 176 4.50 -9.71 -2.29
C LEU A 176 4.36 -11.10 -1.65
N VAL A 177 5.41 -11.61 -0.98
CA VAL A 177 5.45 -13.01 -0.49
C VAL A 177 4.34 -13.37 0.49
N ALA A 178 3.86 -12.39 1.26
CA ALA A 178 2.76 -12.57 2.21
C ALA A 178 1.37 -12.39 1.56
N HIS A 179 1.28 -12.26 0.24
CA HIS A 179 0.04 -12.00 -0.51
C HIS A 179 -0.77 -10.83 0.07
N PRO A 180 -0.18 -9.62 0.14
CA PRO A 180 -0.83 -8.46 0.75
C PRO A 180 -2.07 -8.02 -0.02
N GLU A 181 -3.05 -7.43 0.68
CA GLU A 181 -4.20 -6.79 0.04
C GLU A 181 -3.80 -5.49 -0.65
N VAL A 182 -2.79 -4.77 -0.10
CA VAL A 182 -2.26 -3.53 -0.67
C VAL A 182 -0.74 -3.57 -0.70
N LEU A 183 -0.17 -3.28 -1.86
CA LEU A 183 1.26 -3.04 -2.04
C LEU A 183 1.52 -1.53 -2.17
N PHE A 184 2.30 -0.98 -1.25
CA PHE A 184 2.79 0.39 -1.30
C PHE A 184 4.18 0.41 -1.92
N ALA A 185 4.35 1.15 -3.03
CA ALA A 185 5.62 1.24 -3.76
C ALA A 185 6.06 2.70 -3.87
N ASP A 186 7.17 3.06 -3.23
CA ASP A 186 7.75 4.40 -3.30
C ASP A 186 8.96 4.40 -4.25
N GLU A 187 8.82 5.01 -5.43
CA GLU A 187 9.83 5.10 -6.49
C GLU A 187 10.46 3.72 -6.82
N PRO A 188 9.68 2.67 -7.15
CA PRO A 188 10.17 1.30 -7.23
C PRO A 188 11.24 1.05 -8.29
N THR A 189 11.45 1.99 -9.21
CA THR A 189 12.44 1.91 -10.30
C THR A 189 13.45 3.07 -10.30
N GLY A 190 13.34 4.00 -9.36
CA GLY A 190 14.08 5.26 -9.39
C GLY A 190 15.61 5.15 -9.29
N SER A 191 16.15 3.95 -9.04
CA SER A 191 17.59 3.67 -9.01
C SER A 191 18.06 2.75 -10.14
N LEU A 192 17.17 2.42 -11.09
CA LEU A 192 17.41 1.45 -12.14
C LEU A 192 17.56 2.11 -13.52
N ASP A 193 18.30 1.47 -14.41
CA ASP A 193 18.24 1.82 -15.83
C ASP A 193 16.85 1.50 -16.41
N SER A 194 16.53 2.10 -17.56
CA SER A 194 15.19 2.01 -18.15
C SER A 194 14.75 0.58 -18.45
N MET A 195 15.64 -0.29 -18.95
CA MET A 195 15.28 -1.67 -19.29
C MET A 195 15.01 -2.51 -18.03
N THR A 196 15.88 -2.37 -17.03
CA THR A 196 15.70 -3.05 -15.74
C THR A 196 14.45 -2.55 -15.03
N GLY A 197 14.17 -1.24 -15.09
CA GLY A 197 12.96 -0.63 -14.54
C GLY A 197 11.68 -1.17 -15.19
N GLU A 198 11.62 -1.25 -16.53
CA GLU A 198 10.49 -1.86 -17.25
C GLU A 198 10.28 -3.33 -16.83
N HIS A 199 11.36 -4.09 -16.71
CA HIS A 199 11.27 -5.48 -16.27
C HIS A 199 10.67 -5.60 -14.85
N VAL A 200 11.13 -4.77 -13.91
CA VAL A 200 10.60 -4.74 -12.53
C VAL A 200 9.12 -4.35 -12.54
N MET A 201 8.71 -3.34 -13.32
CA MET A 201 7.30 -2.92 -13.40
C MET A 201 6.41 -3.99 -14.01
N ASN A 202 6.86 -4.68 -15.06
CA ASN A 202 6.13 -5.81 -15.64
C ASN A 202 5.93 -6.94 -14.62
N LEU A 203 6.95 -7.29 -13.84
CA LEU A 203 6.87 -8.30 -12.79
C LEU A 203 5.92 -7.86 -11.66
N LEU A 204 6.00 -6.59 -11.23
CA LEU A 204 5.14 -6.03 -10.19
C LEU A 204 3.67 -6.10 -10.62
N THR A 205 3.37 -5.57 -11.82
CA THR A 205 1.98 -5.49 -12.30
C THR A 205 1.40 -6.87 -12.58
N ALA A 206 2.17 -7.80 -13.15
CA ALA A 206 1.74 -9.17 -13.36
C ALA A 206 1.43 -9.85 -12.01
N ALA A 207 2.35 -9.78 -11.05
CA ALA A 207 2.16 -10.40 -9.73
C ALA A 207 0.96 -9.77 -8.97
N ALA A 208 0.78 -8.45 -9.06
CA ALA A 208 -0.37 -7.77 -8.45
C ALA A 208 -1.70 -8.25 -9.06
N ARG A 209 -1.77 -8.36 -10.39
CA ARG A 209 -2.97 -8.84 -11.10
C ARG A 209 -3.27 -10.30 -10.78
N ASP A 210 -2.26 -11.17 -10.76
CA ASP A 210 -2.41 -12.60 -10.46
C ASP A 210 -2.99 -12.86 -9.07
N HIS A 211 -2.67 -11.98 -8.10
CA HIS A 211 -3.11 -12.12 -6.70
C HIS A 211 -4.26 -11.17 -6.33
N GLY A 212 -4.72 -10.32 -7.24
CA GLY A 212 -5.75 -9.30 -6.94
C GLY A 212 -5.27 -8.22 -5.95
N THR A 213 -3.95 -8.03 -5.83
CA THR A 213 -3.35 -7.03 -4.93
C THR A 213 -3.59 -5.62 -5.46
N THR A 214 -4.09 -4.74 -4.61
CA THR A 214 -4.18 -3.30 -4.89
C THR A 214 -2.78 -2.69 -4.82
N VAL A 215 -2.42 -1.83 -5.77
CA VAL A 215 -1.10 -1.18 -5.77
C VAL A 215 -1.25 0.32 -5.68
N ILE A 216 -0.53 0.93 -4.74
CA ILE A 216 -0.39 2.39 -4.65
C ILE A 216 1.07 2.71 -4.87
N LEU A 217 1.39 3.24 -6.04
CA LEU A 217 2.76 3.54 -6.40
C LEU A 217 3.00 5.05 -6.49
N VAL A 218 4.11 5.50 -5.93
CA VAL A 218 4.61 6.87 -6.07
C VAL A 218 5.70 6.88 -7.12
N THR A 219 5.61 7.79 -8.08
CA THR A 219 6.65 8.00 -9.08
C THR A 219 6.62 9.43 -9.62
N HIS A 220 7.74 9.89 -10.13
CA HIS A 220 7.83 11.11 -10.94
C HIS A 220 8.02 10.80 -12.43
N GLU A 221 8.14 9.50 -12.79
CA GLU A 221 8.38 9.05 -14.15
C GLU A 221 7.07 8.69 -14.87
N PRO A 222 6.71 9.37 -15.98
CA PRO A 222 5.50 9.06 -16.74
C PRO A 222 5.47 7.62 -17.28
N ARG A 223 6.64 7.04 -17.60
CA ARG A 223 6.73 5.65 -18.08
C ARG A 223 6.28 4.65 -17.02
N VAL A 224 6.60 4.91 -15.76
CA VAL A 224 6.21 4.07 -14.61
C VAL A 224 4.73 4.27 -14.31
N ALA A 225 4.23 5.50 -14.37
CA ALA A 225 2.82 5.79 -14.17
C ALA A 225 1.92 5.12 -15.23
N ALA A 226 2.42 4.93 -16.46
CA ALA A 226 1.68 4.26 -17.54
C ALA A 226 1.31 2.79 -17.24
N TYR A 227 1.86 2.18 -16.21
CA TYR A 227 1.46 0.84 -15.73
C TYR A 227 0.22 0.86 -14.83
N ALA A 228 -0.20 2.04 -14.37
CA ALA A 228 -1.35 2.21 -13.49
C ALA A 228 -2.68 2.27 -14.26
N ASP A 229 -3.77 1.89 -13.58
CA ASP A 229 -5.12 2.05 -14.11
C ASP A 229 -5.58 3.50 -14.05
N ARG A 230 -5.06 4.26 -13.05
CA ARG A 230 -5.39 5.66 -12.83
C ARG A 230 -4.20 6.41 -12.24
N GLU A 231 -4.13 7.69 -12.57
CA GLU A 231 -3.11 8.61 -12.07
C GLU A 231 -3.74 9.76 -11.30
N VAL A 232 -3.09 10.15 -10.20
CA VAL A 232 -3.37 11.38 -9.47
C VAL A 232 -2.10 12.20 -9.33
N VAL A 233 -2.23 13.53 -9.31
CA VAL A 233 -1.07 14.42 -9.21
C VAL A 233 -1.08 15.13 -7.86
N VAL A 234 0.01 15.02 -7.11
CA VAL A 234 0.24 15.78 -5.89
C VAL A 234 1.06 17.03 -6.21
N ARG A 235 0.50 18.21 -5.90
CA ARG A 235 1.18 19.50 -6.00
C ARG A 235 0.95 20.31 -4.72
N ASP A 236 2.00 20.80 -4.12
CA ASP A 236 1.96 21.63 -2.90
C ASP A 236 1.10 21.00 -1.79
N GLY A 237 1.20 19.69 -1.60
CA GLY A 237 0.48 18.95 -0.58
C GLY A 237 -1.00 18.71 -0.86
N LYS A 238 -1.50 19.00 -2.07
CA LYS A 238 -2.87 18.75 -2.51
C LYS A 238 -2.91 17.71 -3.62
N VAL A 239 -3.95 16.88 -3.63
CA VAL A 239 -4.21 15.92 -4.70
C VAL A 239 -5.12 16.57 -5.73
N GLY A 240 -4.67 16.58 -7.00
CA GLY A 240 -5.48 16.92 -8.16
C GLY A 240 -5.63 15.66 -9.02
N SER A 241 -6.82 15.41 -9.54
CA SER A 241 -7.05 14.34 -10.53
C SER A 241 -6.85 14.88 -11.94
N LEU A 242 -6.22 14.10 -12.81
CA LEU A 242 -6.24 14.35 -14.27
C LEU A 242 -7.60 13.99 -14.86
N ALA A 243 -8.38 13.14 -14.17
CA ALA A 243 -9.78 12.83 -14.44
C ALA A 243 -10.57 12.93 -13.11
N PRO A 244 -11.90 13.23 -13.12
CA PRO A 244 -12.70 13.24 -11.89
C PRO A 244 -12.62 11.87 -11.23
N ASP A 245 -12.31 11.87 -9.92
CA ASP A 245 -12.27 10.65 -9.11
C ASP A 245 -13.72 10.13 -9.00
N PRO A 246 -14.05 8.95 -9.58
CA PRO A 246 -15.42 8.44 -9.58
C PRO A 246 -15.91 8.06 -8.17
N LEU A 247 -15.00 7.97 -7.18
CA LEU A 247 -15.28 7.53 -5.81
C LEU A 247 -15.37 8.70 -4.81
N VAL A 248 -14.95 9.91 -5.19
CA VAL A 248 -15.05 11.11 -4.34
C VAL A 248 -16.23 11.95 -4.80
N THR A 249 -17.41 11.71 -4.22
CA THR A 249 -18.53 12.64 -4.34
C THR A 249 -18.22 13.90 -3.54
N SER A 250 -18.11 15.05 -4.19
CA SER A 250 -18.02 16.35 -3.51
C SER A 250 -19.22 16.49 -2.57
N PRO A 251 -19.04 16.90 -1.28
CA PRO A 251 -20.16 17.29 -0.46
C PRO A 251 -20.82 18.48 -1.16
N GLY A 252 -22.09 18.33 -1.53
CA GLY A 252 -22.87 19.35 -2.21
C GLY A 252 -22.75 20.69 -1.49
N LEU A 253 -22.33 21.71 -2.23
CA LEU A 253 -22.54 23.10 -1.86
C LEU A 253 -24.06 23.33 -1.83
N GLY A 254 -24.67 23.12 -0.65
CA GLY A 254 -26.01 23.55 -0.37
C GLY A 254 -26.05 25.08 -0.36
N SER A 255 -26.77 25.62 -1.31
CA SER A 255 -27.18 27.01 -1.39
C SER A 255 -28.16 27.37 -0.27
#